data_0aea9185bdb060b909d73b6833712be7
#
_entry.id   0aea9185bdb060b909d73b6833712be7
#
_cell.length_a   1.000
_cell.length_b   1.000
_cell.length_c   1.000
_cell.angle_alpha   90.00
_cell.angle_beta   90.00
_cell.angle_gamma   90.00
#
_symmetry.space_group_name_H-M   'P 1'
#
loop_
_entity.id
_entity.type
_entity.pdbx_description
1 polymer ?
#
loop_
_entity_poly.entity_id
_entity_poly.type
_entity_poly.pdbx_seq_one_letter_code
_entity_poly.pdbx_strand_id
1 'polypeptide(L)' 'MKRRALLRHLERHGCALLREGGNHSVYVNRAKGKSSTISRHREINDFLACKSCRDLEVPEP' A
#
# COMPACT_ATOMS: atom_id res chain seq x y z
N MET A 1 10.84 3.21 -5.50
CA MET A 1 10.20 4.00 -4.44
C MET A 1 10.46 3.36 -3.09
N LYS A 2 10.77 4.14 -2.09
CA LYS A 2 10.98 3.60 -0.75
C LYS A 2 9.66 3.12 -0.14
N ARG A 3 9.71 1.94 0.49
CA ARG A 3 8.52 1.38 1.13
C ARG A 3 7.89 2.37 2.12
N ARG A 4 8.73 3.04 2.91
CA ARG A 4 8.26 4.01 3.90
C ARG A 4 7.48 5.14 3.24
N ALA A 5 7.97 5.62 2.09
CA ALA A 5 7.29 6.70 1.37
C ALA A 5 5.94 6.22 0.82
N LEU A 6 5.89 4.98 0.32
CA LEU A 6 4.64 4.41 -0.17
C LEU A 6 3.62 4.28 0.96
N LEU A 7 4.04 3.75 2.11
CA LEU A 7 3.12 3.59 3.25
C LEU A 7 2.59 4.93 3.72
N ARG A 8 3.44 5.95 3.76
CA ARG A 8 3.02 7.30 4.13
C ARG A 8 1.98 7.85 3.15
N HIS A 9 2.21 7.60 1.86
CA HIS A 9 1.26 8.01 0.82
C HIS A 9 -0.09 7.32 1.03
N LEU A 10 -0.09 6.02 1.28
CA LEU A 10 -1.32 5.27 1.50
C LEU A 10 -2.06 5.77 2.73
N GLU A 11 -1.34 6.02 3.82
CA GLU A 11 -1.95 6.51 5.06
C GLU A 11 -2.55 7.89 4.87
N ARG A 12 -1.89 8.74 4.07
CA ARG A 12 -2.39 10.06 3.76
C ARG A 12 -3.73 10.01 3.03
N HIS A 13 -3.96 8.94 2.29
CA HIS A 13 -5.19 8.76 1.53
C HIS A 13 -6.19 7.83 2.22
N GLY A 14 -6.04 7.64 3.53
CA GLY A 14 -7.02 6.93 4.32
C GLY A 14 -6.85 5.42 4.40
N CYS A 15 -5.74 4.90 3.89
CA CYS A 15 -5.46 3.48 4.00
C CYS A 15 -4.77 3.18 5.33
N ALA A 16 -4.98 1.98 5.85
CA ALA A 16 -4.41 1.58 7.13
C ALA A 16 -3.91 0.14 7.04
N LEU A 17 -2.98 -0.18 7.93
CA LEU A 17 -2.48 -1.54 8.04
C LEU A 17 -3.59 -2.42 8.61
N LEU A 18 -3.94 -3.47 7.88
CA LEU A 18 -4.93 -4.43 8.32
C LEU A 18 -4.27 -5.57 9.11
N ARG A 19 -3.17 -6.10 8.57
CA ARG A 19 -2.41 -7.14 9.26
C ARG A 19 -1.04 -7.28 8.64
N GLU A 20 -0.12 -7.88 9.39
CA GLU A 20 1.23 -8.19 8.95
C GLU A 20 1.35 -9.68 8.67
N GLY A 21 1.91 -10.01 7.50
CA GLY A 21 2.31 -11.38 7.19
C GLY A 21 3.82 -11.50 7.19
N GLY A 22 4.33 -12.69 6.87
CA GLY A 22 5.77 -12.93 6.86
C GLY A 22 6.52 -12.06 5.87
N ASN A 23 6.04 -12.03 4.63
CA ASN A 23 6.71 -11.29 3.55
C ASN A 23 5.91 -10.10 3.05
N HIS A 24 4.70 -9.89 3.55
CA HIS A 24 3.81 -8.85 3.06
C HIS A 24 3.04 -8.24 4.21
N SER A 25 2.74 -6.95 4.05
CA SER A 25 1.79 -6.24 4.91
C SER A 25 0.52 -6.07 4.10
N VAL A 26 -0.65 -6.24 4.74
CA VAL A 26 -1.93 -6.04 4.06
C VAL A 26 -2.47 -4.69 4.50
N TYR A 27 -2.71 -3.81 3.53
CA TYR A 27 -3.30 -2.50 3.75
C TYR A 27 -4.73 -2.49 3.24
N VAL A 28 -5.58 -1.71 3.87
CA VAL A 28 -6.99 -1.63 3.53
C VAL A 28 -7.41 -0.18 3.38
N ASN A 29 -8.25 0.07 2.37
CA ASN A 29 -8.97 1.34 2.21
C ASN A 29 -10.41 1.05 2.62
N ARG A 30 -10.76 1.35 3.87
CA ARG A 30 -12.08 0.99 4.42
C ARG A 30 -13.22 1.72 3.73
N ALA A 31 -12.97 2.95 3.31
CA ALA A 31 -13.99 3.75 2.63
C ALA A 31 -14.43 3.10 1.31
N LYS A 32 -13.51 2.38 0.66
CA LYS A 32 -13.80 1.73 -0.62
C LYS A 32 -13.98 0.23 -0.49
N GLY A 33 -13.69 -0.35 0.67
CA GLY A 33 -13.74 -1.79 0.86
C GLY A 33 -12.71 -2.55 0.05
N LYS A 34 -11.54 -1.94 -0.20
CA LYS A 34 -10.47 -2.53 -1.00
C LYS A 34 -9.25 -2.77 -0.17
N SER A 35 -8.47 -3.79 -0.55
CA SER A 35 -7.23 -4.10 0.14
C SER A 35 -6.16 -4.47 -0.88
N SER A 36 -4.90 -4.40 -0.44
CA SER A 36 -3.77 -4.79 -1.27
C SER A 36 -2.63 -5.23 -0.36
N THR A 37 -1.74 -6.06 -0.92
CA THR A 37 -0.55 -6.49 -0.21
C THR A 37 0.62 -5.59 -0.59
N ILE A 38 1.43 -5.24 0.40
CA ILE A 38 2.61 -4.41 0.21
C ILE A 38 3.82 -5.24 0.61
N SER A 39 4.81 -5.33 -0.28
CA SER A 39 6.04 -6.05 0.00
C SER A 39 6.74 -5.44 1.22
N ARG A 40 7.46 -6.26 1.97
CA ARG A 40 8.24 -5.79 3.10
C ARG A 40 9.65 -5.36 2.72
N HIS A 41 10.00 -5.39 1.43
CA HIS A 41 11.28 -4.90 0.96
C HIS A 41 11.37 -3.38 1.14
N ARG A 42 12.56 -2.90 1.45
CA ARG A 42 12.79 -1.46 1.66
C ARG A 42 12.55 -0.64 0.40
N GLU A 43 12.85 -1.21 -0.75
CA GLU A 43 12.60 -0.59 -2.05
C GLU A 43 11.45 -1.31 -2.73
N ILE A 44 10.45 -0.57 -3.16
CA ILE A 44 9.30 -1.10 -3.88
C ILE A 44 9.44 -0.66 -5.34
N ASN A 45 9.32 -1.61 -6.26
CA ASN A 45 9.29 -1.30 -7.68
C ASN A 45 8.15 -0.31 -7.93
N ASP A 46 8.42 0.71 -8.75
CA ASP A 46 7.43 1.76 -9.01
C ASP A 46 6.16 1.19 -9.62
N PHE A 47 6.28 0.20 -10.48
CA PHE A 47 5.12 -0.47 -11.07
C PHE A 47 4.26 -1.11 -9.98
N LEU A 48 4.90 -1.77 -9.02
CA LEU A 48 4.16 -2.41 -7.92
C LEU A 48 3.54 -1.38 -6.99
N ALA A 49 4.24 -0.25 -6.77
CA ALA A 49 3.68 0.83 -5.97
C ALA A 49 2.40 1.37 -6.60
N CYS A 50 2.44 1.60 -7.91
CA CYS A 50 1.27 2.07 -8.64
C CYS A 50 0.14 1.04 -8.62
N LYS A 51 0.48 -0.24 -8.75
CA LYS A 51 -0.51 -1.31 -8.71
C LYS A 51 -1.22 -1.34 -7.37
N SER A 52 -0.47 -1.22 -6.27
CA SER A 52 -1.05 -1.19 -4.93
C SER A 52 -2.00 -0.01 -4.77
N CYS A 53 -1.62 1.16 -5.26
CA CYS A 53 -2.48 2.33 -5.20
C CYS A 53 -3.76 2.12 -5.99
N ARG A 54 -3.66 1.50 -7.16
CA ARG A 54 -4.85 1.19 -7.96
C ARG A 54 -5.74 0.17 -7.25
N ASP A 55 -5.15 -0.86 -6.64
CA ASP A 55 -5.91 -1.87 -5.90
C ASP A 55 -6.69 -1.21 -4.76
N LEU A 56 -6.11 -0.22 -4.13
CA LEU A 56 -6.72 0.49 -3.00
C LEU A 56 -7.56 1.68 -3.44
N GLU A 57 -7.62 1.95 -4.74
CA GLU A 57 -8.39 3.05 -5.33
C GLU A 57 -7.98 4.41 -4.75
N VAL A 58 -6.67 4.62 -4.63
CA VAL A 58 -6.10 5.90 -4.24
C VAL A 58 -5.21 6.42 -5.37
N PRO A 59 -4.91 7.73 -5.39
CA PRO A 59 -4.03 8.28 -6.41
C PRO A 59 -2.65 7.63 -6.38
N GLU A 60 -2.01 7.57 -7.53
CA GLU A 60 -0.64 7.06 -7.62
C GLU A 60 0.32 8.03 -6.91
N PRO A 61 1.39 7.50 -6.34
CA PRO A 61 2.34 8.34 -5.60
C PRO A 61 3.14 9.28 -6.48
#